data_0cafdb11326facc8c9b2f6358cdd0b99
#
_entry.id   0cafdb11326facc8c9b2f6358cdd0b99
#
_cell.length_a   1.000
_cell.length_b   1.000
_cell.length_c   1.000
_cell.angle_alpha   90.00
_cell.angle_beta   90.00
_cell.angle_gamma   90.00
#
_symmetry.space_group_name_H-M   'P 1'
#
loop_
_entity.id
_entity.type
_entity.pdbx_description
1 polymer ?
#
loop_
_entity_poly.entity_id
_entity_poly.type
_entity_poly.pdbx_seq_one_letter_code
_entity_poly.pdbx_strand_id
1 'polypeptide(L)'
;NVEEKIASLCAYFKVSDLKIMLRPDFLVSFRSGISDSSEKKVLNSRAWIQTAMNMAQEIETEPYNAERLKKRLPDLRKMTLQQPEFFLPEMRNIFAECGVAFVLLPHLKNSGVNGAVKWVNNERAVLAMNNRGLDADKFWFSLFHEIKHVFQHKVKTVFINSTAEEMIEY
;
A
#
# COMPACT_ATOMS: atom_id res chain seq x y z
N ASN A 1 -14.12 11.54 -25.70
CA ASN A 1 -15.52 11.18 -25.55
C ASN A 1 -15.76 10.69 -24.11
N VAL A 2 -16.98 10.86 -23.57
CA VAL A 2 -17.31 10.48 -22.19
C VAL A 2 -17.24 8.96 -22.03
N GLU A 3 -17.73 8.22 -22.98
CA GLU A 3 -17.74 6.74 -22.98
C GLU A 3 -16.33 6.17 -22.94
N GLU A 4 -15.40 6.73 -23.69
CA GLU A 4 -13.97 6.33 -23.68
C GLU A 4 -13.33 6.59 -22.31
N LYS A 5 -13.67 7.72 -21.67
CA LYS A 5 -13.19 8.02 -20.30
C LYS A 5 -13.75 7.03 -19.28
N ILE A 6 -15.02 6.68 -19.38
CA ILE A 6 -15.66 5.69 -18.51
C ILE A 6 -14.99 4.32 -18.71
N ALA A 7 -14.80 3.89 -19.96
CA ALA A 7 -14.13 2.64 -20.29
C ALA A 7 -12.69 2.60 -19.74
N SER A 8 -11.95 3.69 -19.89
CA SER A 8 -10.58 3.81 -19.34
C SER A 8 -10.55 3.74 -17.83
N LEU A 9 -11.51 4.37 -17.15
CA LEU A 9 -11.62 4.29 -15.69
C LEU A 9 -12.02 2.88 -15.22
N CYS A 10 -12.96 2.22 -15.90
CA CYS A 10 -13.32 0.84 -15.61
C CYS A 10 -12.12 -0.10 -15.73
N ALA A 11 -11.34 0.05 -16.81
CA ALA A 11 -10.12 -0.72 -17.02
C ALA A 11 -9.07 -0.43 -15.93
N TYR A 12 -8.89 0.86 -15.57
CA TYR A 12 -7.95 1.28 -14.52
C TYR A 12 -8.30 0.67 -13.15
N PHE A 13 -9.57 0.74 -12.76
CA PHE A 13 -10.06 0.21 -11.48
C PHE A 13 -10.38 -1.29 -11.53
N LYS A 14 -10.26 -1.92 -12.69
CA LYS A 14 -10.59 -3.35 -12.92
C LYS A 14 -12.01 -3.70 -12.47
N VAL A 15 -12.97 -2.84 -12.81
CA VAL A 15 -14.39 -3.01 -12.55
C VAL A 15 -15.18 -2.99 -13.85
N SER A 16 -16.31 -3.71 -13.89
CA SER A 16 -17.21 -3.72 -15.04
C SER A 16 -18.07 -2.45 -15.14
N ASP A 17 -18.33 -1.80 -14.01
CA ASP A 17 -19.12 -0.56 -13.91
C ASP A 17 -18.60 0.27 -12.75
N LEU A 18 -18.38 1.58 -12.98
CA LEU A 18 -17.94 2.53 -11.94
C LEU A 18 -18.92 2.66 -10.78
N LYS A 19 -20.22 2.37 -11.00
CA LYS A 19 -21.24 2.37 -9.93
C LYS A 19 -20.92 1.36 -8.82
N ILE A 20 -20.17 0.30 -9.11
CA ILE A 20 -19.70 -0.66 -8.11
C ILE A 20 -18.86 0.04 -7.04
N MET A 21 -18.12 1.07 -7.41
CA MET A 21 -17.27 1.84 -6.49
C MET A 21 -18.06 2.66 -5.46
N LEU A 22 -19.33 2.93 -5.72
CA LEU A 22 -20.21 3.71 -4.85
C LEU A 22 -21.12 2.84 -3.99
N ARG A 23 -21.07 1.51 -4.13
CA ARG A 23 -21.90 0.60 -3.32
C ARG A 23 -21.51 0.68 -1.84
N PRO A 24 -22.50 0.69 -0.91
CA PRO A 24 -22.23 0.80 0.52
C PRO A 24 -21.35 -0.32 1.08
N ASP A 25 -21.56 -1.57 0.67
CA ASP A 25 -20.77 -2.74 1.05
C ASP A 25 -19.30 -2.63 0.61
N PHE A 26 -19.10 -2.07 -0.57
CA PHE A 26 -17.79 -1.79 -1.11
C PHE A 26 -17.10 -0.61 -0.39
N LEU A 27 -17.85 0.38 0.04
CA LEU A 27 -17.37 1.51 0.84
C LEU A 27 -17.04 1.10 2.28
N VAL A 28 -17.82 0.19 2.87
CA VAL A 28 -17.59 -0.31 4.24
C VAL A 28 -16.30 -1.08 4.35
N SER A 29 -15.95 -1.90 3.36
CA SER A 29 -14.68 -2.64 3.33
C SER A 29 -13.46 -1.71 3.33
N PHE A 30 -13.62 -0.47 2.86
CA PHE A 30 -12.59 0.57 2.87
C PHE A 30 -12.61 1.45 4.11
N ARG A 31 -13.80 1.66 4.70
CA ARG A 31 -13.98 2.50 5.89
C ARG A 31 -13.39 1.91 7.16
N SER A 32 -13.29 0.59 7.24
CA SER A 32 -12.70 -0.09 8.41
C SER A 32 -11.22 0.26 8.65
N GLY A 33 -10.54 0.82 7.65
CA GLY A 33 -9.16 1.30 7.76
C GLY A 33 -8.99 2.82 7.71
N ILE A 34 -10.09 3.60 7.65
CA ILE A 34 -10.06 5.06 7.56
C ILE A 34 -11.12 5.61 8.51
N SER A 35 -10.71 6.04 9.71
CA SER A 35 -11.59 6.73 10.64
C SER A 35 -12.08 8.05 10.03
N ASP A 36 -13.37 8.36 10.16
CA ASP A 36 -14.00 9.60 9.73
C ASP A 36 -13.78 9.99 8.25
N SER A 37 -14.36 9.21 7.32
CA SER A 37 -14.10 9.38 5.89
C SER A 37 -15.29 9.91 5.11
N SER A 38 -15.15 11.12 4.55
CA SER A 38 -16.00 11.59 3.46
C SER A 38 -15.88 10.66 2.24
N GLU A 39 -16.93 10.55 1.42
CA GLU A 39 -16.90 9.75 0.18
C GLU A 39 -15.69 10.10 -0.71
N LYS A 40 -15.33 11.38 -0.78
CA LYS A 40 -14.17 11.87 -1.51
C LYS A 40 -12.86 11.26 -0.98
N LYS A 41 -12.70 11.14 0.33
CA LYS A 41 -11.51 10.55 0.95
C LYS A 41 -11.42 9.06 0.61
N VAL A 42 -12.54 8.35 0.67
CA VAL A 42 -12.61 6.93 0.30
C VAL A 42 -12.26 6.71 -1.18
N LEU A 43 -12.81 7.50 -2.10
CA LEU A 43 -12.50 7.40 -3.52
C LEU A 43 -11.03 7.69 -3.82
N ASN A 44 -10.44 8.72 -3.19
CA ASN A 44 -9.03 9.05 -3.36
C ASN A 44 -8.12 7.95 -2.79
N SER A 45 -8.47 7.36 -1.64
CA SER A 45 -7.73 6.24 -1.06
C SER A 45 -7.73 5.05 -2.03
N ARG A 46 -8.87 4.75 -2.63
CA ARG A 46 -8.99 3.68 -3.63
C ARG A 46 -8.19 3.93 -4.88
N ALA A 47 -8.24 5.16 -5.41
CA ALA A 47 -7.43 5.53 -6.57
C ALA A 47 -5.94 5.34 -6.26
N TRP A 48 -5.48 5.77 -5.09
CA TRP A 48 -4.10 5.60 -4.66
C TRP A 48 -3.70 4.12 -4.55
N ILE A 49 -4.52 3.30 -3.89
CA ILE A 49 -4.27 1.86 -3.74
C ILE A 49 -4.31 1.15 -5.11
N GLN A 50 -5.26 1.51 -5.99
CA GLN A 50 -5.32 0.92 -7.33
C GLN A 50 -4.09 1.29 -8.16
N THR A 51 -3.59 2.53 -8.03
CA THR A 51 -2.32 2.92 -8.67
C THR A 51 -1.18 2.03 -8.19
N ALA A 52 -1.07 1.82 -6.86
CA ALA A 52 -0.06 0.93 -6.29
C ALA A 52 -0.17 -0.51 -6.85
N MET A 53 -1.39 -1.02 -6.95
CA MET A 53 -1.64 -2.37 -7.49
C MET A 53 -1.27 -2.48 -8.97
N ASN A 54 -1.56 -1.46 -9.76
CA ASN A 54 -1.20 -1.44 -11.18
C ASN A 54 0.33 -1.38 -11.35
N MET A 55 1.02 -0.52 -10.61
CA MET A 55 2.49 -0.46 -10.64
C MET A 55 3.14 -1.75 -10.15
N ALA A 56 2.58 -2.38 -9.14
CA ALA A 56 3.10 -3.64 -8.60
C ALA A 56 3.07 -4.79 -9.62
N GLN A 57 2.25 -4.72 -10.68
CA GLN A 57 2.21 -5.74 -11.72
C GLN A 57 3.52 -5.84 -12.50
N GLU A 58 4.24 -4.73 -12.64
CA GLU A 58 5.52 -4.66 -13.33
C GLU A 58 6.72 -5.09 -12.45
N ILE A 59 6.47 -5.39 -11.17
CA ILE A 59 7.52 -5.80 -10.23
C ILE A 59 7.52 -7.33 -10.14
N GLU A 60 8.58 -7.97 -10.59
CA GLU A 60 8.79 -9.40 -10.37
C GLU A 60 9.16 -9.68 -8.92
N THR A 61 8.61 -10.73 -8.34
CA THR A 61 8.89 -11.16 -6.97
C THR A 61 9.01 -12.67 -6.89
N GLU A 62 9.85 -13.14 -5.98
CA GLU A 62 9.85 -14.53 -5.53
C GLU A 62 8.53 -14.87 -4.80
N PRO A 63 8.20 -16.15 -4.60
CA PRO A 63 7.10 -16.54 -3.72
C PRO A 63 7.33 -16.04 -2.28
N TYR A 64 6.24 -15.60 -1.64
CA TYR A 64 6.30 -15.05 -0.28
C TYR A 64 6.91 -16.04 0.71
N ASN A 65 7.85 -15.52 1.50
CA ASN A 65 8.53 -16.27 2.53
C ASN A 65 8.69 -15.41 3.79
N ALA A 66 7.86 -15.70 4.80
CA ALA A 66 7.84 -14.97 6.07
C ALA A 66 9.17 -15.08 6.84
N GLU A 67 9.79 -16.26 6.85
CA GLU A 67 11.07 -16.48 7.55
C GLU A 67 12.21 -15.72 6.87
N ARG A 68 12.21 -15.64 5.53
CA ARG A 68 13.17 -14.82 4.80
C ARG A 68 12.98 -13.35 5.13
N LEU A 69 11.75 -12.84 5.09
CA LEU A 69 11.46 -11.46 5.44
C LEU A 69 11.88 -11.14 6.88
N LYS A 70 11.60 -12.03 7.83
CA LYS A 70 12.01 -11.87 9.23
C LYS A 70 13.54 -11.78 9.39
N LYS A 71 14.28 -12.60 8.66
CA LYS A 71 15.77 -12.57 8.66
C LYS A 71 16.32 -11.27 8.06
N ARG A 72 15.59 -10.62 7.15
CA ARG A 72 16.00 -9.36 6.49
C ARG A 72 15.62 -8.10 7.29
N LEU A 73 14.82 -8.20 8.38
CA LEU A 73 14.47 -7.05 9.20
C LEU A 73 15.66 -6.26 9.76
N PRO A 74 16.75 -6.90 10.23
CA PRO A 74 17.94 -6.17 10.68
C PRO A 74 18.60 -5.34 9.57
N ASP A 75 18.57 -5.82 8.31
CA ASP A 75 19.12 -5.08 7.18
C ASP A 75 18.28 -3.85 6.87
N LEU A 76 16.94 -4.00 6.85
CA LEU A 76 16.02 -2.87 6.71
C LEU A 76 16.20 -1.83 7.84
N ARG A 77 16.47 -2.26 9.08
CA ARG A 77 16.77 -1.33 10.18
C ARG A 77 18.06 -0.55 9.96
N LYS A 78 19.11 -1.16 9.43
CA LYS A 78 20.36 -0.45 9.12
C LYS A 78 20.17 0.63 8.06
N MET A 79 19.20 0.45 7.16
CA MET A 79 18.90 1.43 6.11
C MET A 79 18.33 2.74 6.66
N THR A 80 17.83 2.77 7.91
CA THR A 80 17.33 4.01 8.55
C THR A 80 18.41 5.08 8.70
N LEU A 81 19.68 4.71 8.61
CA LEU A 81 20.84 5.59 8.69
C LEU A 81 21.36 6.02 7.31
N GLN A 82 20.74 5.58 6.23
CA GLN A 82 21.19 5.83 4.85
C GLN A 82 20.32 6.89 4.17
N GLN A 83 20.85 7.48 3.11
CA GLN A 83 20.09 8.36 2.22
C GLN A 83 19.20 7.56 1.27
N PRO A 84 18.05 8.13 0.82
CA PRO A 84 17.09 7.42 -0.03
C PRO A 84 17.68 6.86 -1.32
N GLU A 85 18.63 7.53 -1.92
CA GLU A 85 19.29 7.10 -3.16
C GLU A 85 19.98 5.74 -3.02
N PHE A 86 20.46 5.44 -1.81
CA PHE A 86 21.18 4.19 -1.52
C PHE A 86 20.22 3.10 -1.04
N PHE A 87 19.32 3.42 -0.08
CA PHE A 87 18.50 2.38 0.51
C PHE A 87 17.30 1.96 -0.35
N LEU A 88 16.71 2.85 -1.17
CA LEU A 88 15.50 2.50 -1.92
C LEU A 88 15.70 1.34 -2.92
N PRO A 89 16.77 1.30 -3.74
CA PRO A 89 17.01 0.16 -4.61
C PRO A 89 17.21 -1.15 -3.84
N GLU A 90 18.00 -1.12 -2.76
CA GLU A 90 18.28 -2.29 -1.95
C GLU A 90 17.01 -2.78 -1.22
N MET A 91 16.21 -1.87 -0.68
CA MET A 91 14.92 -2.18 -0.05
C MET A 91 13.98 -2.89 -1.03
N ARG A 92 13.86 -2.40 -2.27
CA ARG A 92 13.05 -3.03 -3.31
C ARG A 92 13.49 -4.45 -3.58
N ASN A 93 14.78 -4.68 -3.68
CA ASN A 93 15.35 -6.01 -3.91
C ASN A 93 15.05 -6.95 -2.73
N ILE A 94 15.26 -6.51 -1.50
CA ILE A 94 14.95 -7.30 -0.30
C ILE A 94 13.47 -7.71 -0.27
N PHE A 95 12.56 -6.78 -0.52
CA PHE A 95 11.13 -7.10 -0.54
C PHE A 95 10.77 -8.05 -1.68
N ALA A 96 11.30 -7.84 -2.88
CA ALA A 96 11.05 -8.71 -4.03
C ALA A 96 11.53 -10.15 -3.77
N GLU A 97 12.73 -10.34 -3.20
CA GLU A 97 13.26 -11.64 -2.77
C GLU A 97 12.35 -12.31 -1.72
N CYS A 98 11.59 -11.55 -0.95
CA CYS A 98 10.69 -12.05 0.09
C CYS A 98 9.23 -12.23 -0.37
N GLY A 99 8.92 -11.98 -1.65
CA GLY A 99 7.57 -12.10 -2.20
C GLY A 99 6.68 -10.90 -1.98
N VAL A 100 7.28 -9.72 -1.74
CA VAL A 100 6.59 -8.46 -1.51
C VAL A 100 6.95 -7.45 -2.61
N ALA A 101 5.97 -7.03 -3.40
CA ALA A 101 6.14 -5.94 -4.35
C ALA A 101 6.09 -4.60 -3.61
N PHE A 102 7.23 -3.96 -3.42
CA PHE A 102 7.32 -2.65 -2.77
C PHE A 102 7.12 -1.52 -3.76
N VAL A 103 6.14 -0.65 -3.49
CA VAL A 103 5.80 0.50 -4.33
C VAL A 103 5.88 1.79 -3.51
N LEU A 104 6.64 2.77 -4.00
CA LEU A 104 6.67 4.12 -3.44
C LEU A 104 5.92 5.06 -4.36
N LEU A 105 4.85 5.68 -3.87
CA LEU A 105 3.95 6.54 -4.62
C LEU A 105 3.97 7.98 -4.10
N PRO A 106 3.72 8.98 -4.96
CA PRO A 106 3.40 10.32 -4.50
C PRO A 106 2.16 10.33 -3.61
N HIS A 107 2.14 11.26 -2.65
CA HIS A 107 0.95 11.49 -1.85
C HIS A 107 -0.20 12.02 -2.71
N LEU A 108 -1.37 11.38 -2.61
CA LEU A 108 -2.60 11.90 -3.21
C LEU A 108 -3.36 12.73 -2.17
N LYS A 109 -3.60 14.01 -2.48
CA LYS A 109 -4.33 14.93 -1.59
C LYS A 109 -5.71 14.35 -1.23
N ASN A 110 -6.07 14.44 0.03
CA ASN A 110 -7.33 13.90 0.58
C ASN A 110 -7.48 12.36 0.46
N SER A 111 -6.41 11.59 0.27
CA SER A 111 -6.48 10.14 0.40
C SER A 111 -6.41 9.68 1.86
N GLY A 112 -5.68 10.41 2.69
CA GLY A 112 -5.42 10.01 4.08
C GLY A 112 -4.54 8.76 4.22
N VAL A 113 -3.98 8.22 3.13
CA VAL A 113 -3.18 6.99 3.15
C VAL A 113 -1.71 7.32 3.30
N ASN A 114 -1.03 6.74 4.30
CA ASN A 114 0.42 6.80 4.48
C ASN A 114 1.11 5.55 3.92
N GLY A 115 0.49 4.40 4.12
CA GLY A 115 0.90 3.12 3.59
C GLY A 115 -0.29 2.19 3.43
N ALA A 116 -0.11 1.10 2.72
CA ALA A 116 -1.10 0.05 2.57
C ALA A 116 -0.46 -1.28 2.23
N VAL A 117 -1.03 -2.36 2.76
CA VAL A 117 -0.69 -3.72 2.38
C VAL A 117 -1.92 -4.39 1.76
N LYS A 118 -1.70 -5.02 0.61
CA LYS A 118 -2.72 -5.86 -0.03
C LYS A 118 -2.11 -7.16 -0.54
N TRP A 119 -2.69 -8.27 -0.15
CA TRP A 119 -2.35 -9.57 -0.69
C TRP A 119 -3.02 -9.80 -2.04
N VAL A 120 -2.22 -10.16 -3.05
CA VAL A 120 -2.71 -10.52 -4.38
C VAL A 120 -3.21 -11.96 -4.36
N ASN A 121 -2.42 -12.83 -3.75
CA ASN A 121 -2.68 -14.24 -3.51
C ASN A 121 -1.85 -14.71 -2.30
N ASN A 122 -1.81 -16.01 -2.02
CA ASN A 122 -1.05 -16.56 -0.89
C ASN A 122 0.48 -16.43 -1.03
N GLU A 123 0.98 -16.15 -2.22
CA GLU A 123 2.41 -16.11 -2.53
C GLU A 123 2.93 -14.71 -2.82
N ARG A 124 2.04 -13.69 -2.81
CA ARG A 124 2.43 -12.34 -3.20
C ARG A 124 1.64 -11.27 -2.46
N ALA A 125 2.37 -10.37 -1.82
CA ALA A 125 1.84 -9.15 -1.24
C ALA A 125 2.31 -7.91 -2.00
N VAL A 126 1.51 -6.84 -1.96
CA VAL A 126 1.92 -5.48 -2.34
C VAL A 126 2.01 -4.65 -1.07
N LEU A 127 3.15 -4.02 -0.86
CA LEU A 127 3.38 -3.04 0.19
C LEU A 127 3.61 -1.69 -0.47
N ALA A 128 2.66 -0.77 -0.31
CA ALA A 128 2.72 0.55 -0.89
C ALA A 128 2.96 1.60 0.21
N MET A 129 3.88 2.52 -0.04
CA MET A 129 4.18 3.66 0.83
C MET A 129 4.02 4.97 0.07
N ASN A 130 3.59 6.03 0.75
CA ASN A 130 3.65 7.36 0.16
C ASN A 130 4.95 8.09 0.58
N ASN A 131 5.32 9.09 -0.20
CA ASN A 131 6.47 9.95 0.07
C ASN A 131 6.08 11.26 0.76
N ARG A 132 4.94 11.31 1.46
CA ARG A 132 4.45 12.52 2.11
C ARG A 132 5.33 12.91 3.27
N GLY A 133 5.84 14.14 3.18
CA GLY A 133 6.71 14.71 4.20
C GLY A 133 8.08 14.01 4.20
N LEU A 134 9.13 14.76 4.06
CA LEU A 134 10.52 14.32 4.08
C LEU A 134 10.99 13.90 5.49
N ASP A 135 10.04 13.53 6.35
CA ASP A 135 10.29 13.12 7.72
C ASP A 135 10.65 11.62 7.72
N ALA A 136 11.93 11.35 7.82
CA ALA A 136 12.46 9.98 7.79
C ALA A 136 11.83 9.12 8.90
N ASP A 137 11.62 9.68 10.09
CA ASP A 137 11.08 8.94 11.24
C ASP A 137 9.67 8.44 10.95
N LYS A 138 8.82 9.30 10.36
CA LYS A 138 7.45 8.90 9.97
C LYS A 138 7.44 7.85 8.88
N PHE A 139 8.32 7.97 7.88
CA PHE A 139 8.45 6.99 6.83
C PHE A 139 8.81 5.62 7.39
N TRP A 140 9.88 5.54 8.19
CA TRP A 140 10.37 4.28 8.74
C TRP A 140 9.38 3.66 9.72
N PHE A 141 8.75 4.47 10.58
CA PHE A 141 7.71 3.99 11.48
C PHE A 141 6.55 3.37 10.69
N SER A 142 6.02 4.08 9.70
CA SER A 142 4.94 3.60 8.85
C SER A 142 5.34 2.34 8.08
N LEU A 143 6.57 2.26 7.57
CA LEU A 143 7.07 1.09 6.87
C LEU A 143 7.08 -0.16 7.77
N PHE A 144 7.60 -0.05 9.00
CA PHE A 144 7.61 -1.19 9.91
C PHE A 144 6.20 -1.57 10.39
N HIS A 145 5.29 -0.60 10.49
CA HIS A 145 3.88 -0.86 10.73
C HIS A 145 3.27 -1.68 9.57
N GLU A 146 3.51 -1.30 8.34
CA GLU A 146 3.02 -2.06 7.16
C GLU A 146 3.66 -3.45 7.07
N ILE A 147 4.93 -3.61 7.41
CA ILE A 147 5.58 -4.93 7.46
C ILE A 147 4.86 -5.86 8.46
N LYS A 148 4.39 -5.34 9.61
CA LYS A 148 3.57 -6.11 10.56
C LYS A 148 2.31 -6.66 9.88
N HIS A 149 1.65 -5.86 9.02
CA HIS A 149 0.48 -6.31 8.26
C HIS A 149 0.83 -7.36 7.19
N VAL A 150 2.02 -7.29 6.59
CA VAL A 150 2.50 -8.35 5.70
C VAL A 150 2.60 -9.68 6.46
N PHE A 151 3.13 -9.71 7.68
CA PHE A 151 3.20 -10.93 8.50
C PHE A 151 1.83 -11.48 8.91
N GLN A 152 0.78 -10.66 8.97
CA GLN A 152 -0.56 -11.12 9.29
C GLN A 152 -1.20 -11.97 8.19
N HIS A 153 -0.68 -11.92 6.95
CA HIS A 153 -1.07 -12.76 5.80
C HIS A 153 -2.58 -12.88 5.61
N LYS A 154 -3.29 -11.76 5.51
CA LYS A 154 -4.75 -11.74 5.31
C LYS A 154 -5.10 -11.41 3.86
N VAL A 155 -5.23 -12.44 3.03
CA VAL A 155 -5.44 -12.31 1.56
C VAL A 155 -6.70 -11.50 1.18
N LYS A 156 -7.74 -11.54 2.01
CA LYS A 156 -9.02 -10.85 1.71
C LYS A 156 -9.09 -9.42 2.26
N THR A 157 -8.06 -8.95 2.96
CA THR A 157 -8.08 -7.67 3.66
C THR A 157 -7.10 -6.69 3.02
N VAL A 158 -7.49 -5.42 2.92
CA VAL A 158 -6.57 -4.31 2.62
C VAL A 158 -6.30 -3.59 3.93
N PHE A 159 -5.04 -3.53 4.33
CA PHE A 159 -4.61 -2.71 5.45
C PHE A 159 -4.23 -1.33 4.93
N ILE A 160 -4.75 -0.28 5.56
CA ILE A 160 -4.50 1.11 5.20
C ILE A 160 -4.10 1.85 6.46
N ASN A 161 -2.93 2.43 6.45
CA ASN A 161 -2.46 3.33 7.49
C ASN A 161 -2.88 4.77 7.15
N SER A 162 -3.79 5.34 7.94
CA SER A 162 -4.31 6.69 7.78
C SER A 162 -3.95 7.57 8.99
N THR A 163 -2.92 8.37 8.88
CA THR A 163 -2.55 9.47 9.79
C THR A 163 -2.46 9.24 11.33
N ALA A 164 -1.68 10.07 11.95
CA ALA A 164 -1.08 10.13 13.29
C ALA A 164 -1.95 9.85 14.55
N GLU A 165 -3.25 9.73 14.46
CA GLU A 165 -4.10 9.48 15.64
C GLU A 165 -4.06 8.02 16.14
N GLU A 166 -3.72 7.06 15.28
CA GLU A 166 -3.53 5.65 15.67
C GLU A 166 -2.13 5.33 16.22
N MET A 167 -1.24 6.33 16.28
CA MET A 167 0.14 6.15 16.76
C MET A 167 0.28 6.21 18.30
N ILE A 168 -0.82 6.42 19.04
CA ILE A 168 -0.80 6.64 20.50
C ILE A 168 -1.19 5.39 21.31
N GLU A 169 -1.63 4.29 20.70
CA GLU A 169 -2.08 3.07 21.41
C GLU A 169 -1.09 1.90 21.40
N TYR A 170 0.23 2.17 21.50
CA TYR A 170 1.21 1.11 21.79
C TYR A 170 2.30 1.59 22.73
#